data_89f0d84a8a791640cf352c06412ab55e
#
_entry.id   89f0d84a8a791640cf352c06412ab55e
#
_cell.length_a   1.000
_cell.length_b   1.000
_cell.length_c   1.000
_cell.angle_alpha   90.00
_cell.angle_beta   90.00
_cell.angle_gamma   90.00
#
_symmetry.space_group_name_H-M   'P 1'
#
loop_
_entity.id
_entity.type
_entity.pdbx_description
1 polymer ?
#
loop_
_entity_poly.entity_id
_entity_poly.type
_entity_poly.pdbx_seq_one_letter_code
_entity_poly.pdbx_strand_id
1 'polypeptide(L)'
;IELNIKTISVLERLKTGKKMNCWWCSSQRRLELSKYAQEHGFNKIALGHHLDDILETALMNALTKGELAAMPPVLKFDKFPLTFIRPLCLADIPMIIRHAEMQGYISSTCTCSYQNNSGRKTARSRLDKLTDGNYELKRKLFDALRNVNTAYLP
;
A
#
# COMPACT_ATOMS: atom_id res chain seq x y z
N ILE A 1 8.37 16.81 15.37
CA ILE A 1 8.25 16.76 13.89
C ILE A 1 7.12 17.71 13.53
N GLU A 2 7.38 18.65 12.64
CA GLU A 2 6.36 19.56 12.12
C GLU A 2 5.44 18.81 11.16
N LEU A 3 4.11 19.00 11.32
CA LEU A 3 3.08 18.39 10.45
C LEU A 3 2.63 19.41 9.41
N ASN A 4 2.91 19.14 8.14
CA ASN A 4 2.40 19.93 7.02
C ASN A 4 1.11 19.30 6.48
N ILE A 5 0.02 20.06 6.50
CA ILE A 5 -1.30 19.62 6.02
C ILE A 5 -1.59 20.29 4.69
N LYS A 6 -1.79 19.45 3.64
CA LYS A 6 -2.23 19.91 2.31
C LYS A 6 -3.61 19.33 2.00
N THR A 7 -4.61 20.18 1.89
CA THR A 7 -5.97 19.80 1.51
C THR A 7 -6.13 19.84 -0.01
N ILE A 8 -6.72 18.79 -0.58
CA ILE A 8 -7.02 18.71 -2.01
C ILE A 8 -8.43 18.18 -2.22
N SER A 9 -9.15 18.75 -3.21
CA SER A 9 -10.42 18.20 -3.67
C SER A 9 -10.16 17.22 -4.82
N VAL A 10 -10.27 15.92 -4.53
CA VAL A 10 -10.08 14.87 -5.54
C VAL A 10 -11.26 14.82 -6.51
N LEU A 11 -12.48 15.10 -6.03
CA LEU A 11 -13.69 15.08 -6.85
C LEU A 11 -13.68 16.14 -7.96
N GLU A 12 -13.20 17.33 -7.68
CA GLU A 12 -13.10 18.41 -8.67
C GLU A 12 -12.14 18.10 -9.82
N ARG A 13 -11.22 17.17 -9.60
CA ARG A 13 -10.27 16.71 -10.64
C ARG A 13 -10.83 15.59 -11.50
N LEU A 14 -12.00 15.09 -11.15
CA LEU A 14 -12.61 14.00 -11.90
C LEU A 14 -13.26 14.55 -13.19
N LYS A 15 -12.86 13.98 -14.34
CA LYS A 15 -13.46 14.36 -15.61
C LYS A 15 -14.96 14.02 -15.63
N THR A 16 -15.77 14.86 -16.28
CA THR A 16 -17.20 14.63 -16.47
C THR A 16 -17.49 13.23 -16.99
N GLY A 17 -18.45 12.55 -16.38
CA GLY A 17 -18.86 11.19 -16.75
C GLY A 17 -17.97 10.06 -16.18
N LYS A 18 -16.88 10.36 -15.44
CA LYS A 18 -16.07 9.34 -14.76
C LYS A 18 -16.55 9.14 -13.33
N LYS A 19 -16.52 7.88 -12.88
CA LYS A 19 -16.85 7.52 -11.48
C LYS A 19 -15.60 7.53 -10.61
N MET A 20 -15.73 8.06 -9.40
CA MET A 20 -14.71 7.98 -8.37
C MET A 20 -14.44 6.52 -8.01
N ASN A 21 -13.16 6.19 -7.81
CA ASN A 21 -12.73 4.90 -7.27
C ASN A 21 -11.45 5.05 -6.45
N CYS A 22 -11.14 4.04 -5.64
CA CYS A 22 -9.96 4.07 -4.73
C CYS A 22 -8.64 4.22 -5.48
N TRP A 23 -8.51 3.63 -6.66
CA TRP A 23 -7.30 3.75 -7.48
C TRP A 23 -7.07 5.20 -7.93
N TRP A 24 -8.12 5.85 -8.44
CA TRP A 24 -8.07 7.27 -8.83
C TRP A 24 -7.69 8.15 -7.64
N CYS A 25 -8.39 8.00 -6.51
CA CYS A 25 -8.13 8.77 -5.29
C CYS A 25 -6.67 8.61 -4.83
N SER A 26 -6.17 7.38 -4.75
CA SER A 26 -4.79 7.12 -4.34
C SER A 26 -3.76 7.66 -5.34
N SER A 27 -4.09 7.67 -6.63
CA SER A 27 -3.23 8.25 -7.67
C SER A 27 -3.11 9.77 -7.53
N GLN A 28 -4.22 10.46 -7.24
CA GLN A 28 -4.21 11.91 -7.00
C GLN A 28 -3.40 12.27 -5.75
N ARG A 29 -3.56 11.52 -4.66
CA ARG A 29 -2.75 11.75 -3.44
C ARG A 29 -1.26 11.56 -3.70
N ARG A 30 -0.87 10.48 -4.41
CA ARG A 30 0.54 10.26 -4.78
C ARG A 30 1.09 11.37 -5.65
N LEU A 31 0.31 11.86 -6.61
CA LEU A 31 0.71 12.98 -7.47
C LEU A 31 1.01 14.22 -6.65
N GLU A 32 0.13 14.58 -5.70
CA GLU A 32 0.34 15.76 -4.85
C GLU A 32 1.54 15.62 -3.92
N LEU A 33 1.72 14.43 -3.32
CA LEU A 33 2.91 14.15 -2.52
C LEU A 33 4.19 14.25 -3.36
N SER A 34 4.15 13.78 -4.62
CA SER A 34 5.31 13.87 -5.52
C SER A 34 5.65 15.31 -5.90
N LYS A 35 4.63 16.13 -6.16
CA LYS A 35 4.83 17.57 -6.42
C LYS A 35 5.43 18.26 -5.20
N TYR A 36 4.84 18.05 -4.03
CA TYR A 36 5.32 18.62 -2.78
C TYR A 36 6.76 18.23 -2.48
N ALA A 37 7.10 16.95 -2.64
CA ALA A 37 8.45 16.48 -2.44
C ALA A 37 9.45 17.15 -3.41
N GLN A 38 9.08 17.31 -4.67
CA GLN A 38 9.92 17.98 -5.66
C GLN A 38 10.09 19.47 -5.36
N GLU A 39 9.02 20.18 -5.01
CA GLU A 39 9.02 21.61 -4.66
C GLU A 39 9.93 21.90 -3.45
N HIS A 40 10.06 20.93 -2.52
CA HIS A 40 10.87 21.08 -1.29
C HIS A 40 12.22 20.33 -1.35
N GLY A 41 12.65 19.86 -2.52
CA GLY A 41 13.94 19.22 -2.71
C GLY A 41 14.08 17.83 -2.07
N PHE A 42 12.99 17.17 -1.70
CA PHE A 42 13.01 15.79 -1.22
C PHE A 42 13.23 14.81 -2.38
N ASN A 43 14.02 13.80 -2.16
CA ASN A 43 14.28 12.73 -3.15
C ASN A 43 13.62 11.39 -2.80
N LYS A 44 12.95 11.31 -1.65
CA LYS A 44 12.25 10.10 -1.18
C LYS A 44 10.89 10.44 -0.59
N ILE A 45 9.93 9.54 -0.78
CA ILE A 45 8.62 9.56 -0.12
C ILE A 45 8.45 8.23 0.61
N ALA A 46 8.33 8.28 1.93
CA ALA A 46 8.00 7.12 2.74
C ALA A 46 6.49 6.92 2.79
N LEU A 47 6.03 5.71 2.45
CA LEU A 47 4.63 5.33 2.51
C LEU A 47 4.43 4.32 3.64
N GLY A 48 3.31 4.44 4.37
CA GLY A 48 2.95 3.58 5.49
C GLY A 48 2.44 2.18 5.10
N HIS A 49 2.72 1.71 3.88
CA HIS A 49 2.36 0.35 3.50
C HIS A 49 3.20 -0.67 4.29
N HIS A 50 2.52 -1.69 4.82
CA HIS A 50 3.08 -2.72 5.68
C HIS A 50 3.04 -4.11 5.01
N LEU A 51 3.52 -5.14 5.71
CA LEU A 51 3.63 -6.52 5.19
C LEU A 51 2.29 -7.03 4.63
N ASP A 52 1.20 -6.88 5.38
CA ASP A 52 -0.11 -7.35 4.94
C ASP A 52 -0.58 -6.64 3.66
N ASP A 53 -0.36 -5.32 3.52
CA ASP A 53 -0.69 -4.58 2.29
C ASP A 53 0.03 -5.14 1.05
N ILE A 54 1.30 -5.53 1.22
CA ILE A 54 2.12 -6.10 0.14
C ILE A 54 1.58 -7.46 -0.27
N LEU A 55 1.29 -8.33 0.70
CA LEU A 55 0.75 -9.67 0.47
C LEU A 55 -0.67 -9.64 -0.07
N GLU A 56 -1.55 -8.78 0.46
CA GLU A 56 -2.89 -8.53 -0.10
C GLU A 56 -2.80 -8.12 -1.58
N THR A 57 -1.85 -7.25 -1.92
CA THR A 57 -1.65 -6.81 -3.31
C THR A 57 -1.13 -7.94 -4.20
N ALA A 58 -0.21 -8.77 -3.70
CA ALA A 58 0.26 -9.95 -4.42
C ALA A 58 -0.88 -10.92 -4.72
N LEU A 59 -1.70 -11.24 -3.72
CA LEU A 59 -2.87 -12.11 -3.89
C LEU A 59 -3.90 -11.51 -4.86
N MET A 60 -4.18 -10.21 -4.76
CA MET A 60 -5.07 -9.54 -5.71
C MET A 60 -4.56 -9.66 -7.13
N ASN A 61 -3.29 -9.35 -7.40
CA ASN A 61 -2.71 -9.43 -8.74
C ASN A 61 -2.71 -10.87 -9.27
N ALA A 62 -2.29 -11.83 -8.45
CA ALA A 62 -2.28 -13.25 -8.83
C ALA A 62 -3.69 -13.75 -9.21
N LEU A 63 -4.70 -13.43 -8.38
CA LEU A 63 -6.05 -13.96 -8.56
C LEU A 63 -6.94 -13.19 -9.56
N THR A 64 -6.59 -11.93 -9.88
CA THR A 64 -7.40 -11.12 -10.79
C THR A 64 -6.74 -10.82 -12.12
N LYS A 65 -5.41 -10.88 -12.19
CA LYS A 65 -4.64 -10.57 -13.40
C LYS A 65 -3.75 -11.72 -13.87
N GLY A 66 -3.58 -12.78 -13.05
CA GLY A 66 -2.60 -13.83 -13.33
C GLY A 66 -1.15 -13.35 -13.22
N GLU A 67 -0.89 -12.28 -12.46
CA GLU A 67 0.44 -11.69 -12.30
C GLU A 67 0.98 -11.91 -10.89
N LEU A 68 2.18 -12.46 -10.76
CA LEU A 68 2.91 -12.51 -9.50
C LEU A 68 3.63 -11.18 -9.28
N ALA A 69 2.90 -10.17 -8.82
CA ALA A 69 3.40 -8.81 -8.62
C ALA A 69 2.82 -8.20 -7.33
N ALA A 70 3.65 -7.43 -6.61
CA ALA A 70 3.27 -6.74 -5.38
C ALA A 70 3.80 -5.31 -5.37
N MET A 71 3.73 -4.65 -4.22
CA MET A 71 4.37 -3.36 -3.99
C MET A 71 5.81 -3.56 -3.52
N PRO A 72 6.85 -3.21 -4.31
CA PRO A 72 8.23 -3.38 -3.87
C PRO A 72 8.55 -2.44 -2.69
N PRO A 73 9.45 -2.85 -1.76
CA PRO A 73 9.88 -2.00 -0.64
C PRO A 73 10.50 -0.68 -1.09
N VAL A 74 11.17 -0.67 -2.23
CA VAL A 74 11.78 0.50 -2.87
C VAL A 74 11.37 0.55 -4.33
N LEU A 75 10.83 1.67 -4.77
CA LEU A 75 10.39 1.90 -6.15
C LEU A 75 10.88 3.27 -6.63
N LYS A 76 11.79 3.28 -7.59
CA LYS A 76 12.14 4.50 -8.34
C LYS A 76 10.97 4.87 -9.24
N PHE A 77 10.65 6.15 -9.31
CA PHE A 77 9.52 6.63 -10.09
C PHE A 77 10.01 7.38 -11.31
N ASP A 78 9.64 6.91 -12.50
CA ASP A 78 10.21 7.40 -13.77
C ASP A 78 9.78 8.84 -14.11
N LYS A 79 8.57 9.25 -13.67
CA LYS A 79 7.99 10.56 -13.98
C LYS A 79 8.53 11.71 -13.11
N PHE A 80 9.15 11.40 -11.99
CA PHE A 80 9.73 12.35 -11.04
C PHE A 80 11.04 11.79 -10.54
N PRO A 81 12.05 12.60 -10.23
CA PRO A 81 13.32 12.15 -9.66
C PRO A 81 13.14 11.73 -8.18
N LEU A 82 12.19 10.86 -7.92
CA LEU A 82 11.75 10.44 -6.60
C LEU A 82 11.80 8.93 -6.44
N THR A 83 12.08 8.50 -5.21
CA THR A 83 12.00 7.10 -4.81
C THR A 83 10.92 6.93 -3.75
N PHE A 84 9.95 6.06 -4.01
CA PHE A 84 9.00 5.61 -2.98
C PHE A 84 9.64 4.51 -2.14
N ILE A 85 9.59 4.65 -0.83
CA ILE A 85 10.07 3.63 0.12
C ILE A 85 8.93 3.19 1.03
N ARG A 86 9.00 1.95 1.52
CA ARG A 86 8.03 1.36 2.45
C ARG A 86 8.75 0.80 3.67
N PRO A 87 9.08 1.66 4.64
CA PRO A 87 9.85 1.25 5.83
C PRO A 87 9.18 0.14 6.64
N LEU A 88 7.84 0.08 6.61
CA LEU A 88 7.05 -0.91 7.34
C LEU A 88 6.79 -2.21 6.56
N CYS A 89 7.50 -2.46 5.45
CA CYS A 89 7.25 -3.62 4.57
C CYS A 89 7.41 -4.98 5.27
N LEU A 90 8.04 -5.04 6.42
CA LEU A 90 8.24 -6.24 7.22
C LEU A 90 7.44 -6.26 8.53
N ALA A 91 6.70 -5.20 8.84
CA ALA A 91 5.81 -5.13 9.99
C ALA A 91 4.42 -5.64 9.60
N ASP A 92 3.82 -6.50 10.41
CA ASP A 92 2.42 -6.89 10.26
C ASP A 92 1.47 -6.00 11.08
N ILE A 93 0.17 -6.17 10.87
CA ILE A 93 -0.86 -5.37 11.55
C ILE A 93 -0.76 -5.49 13.08
N PRO A 94 -0.59 -6.68 13.70
CA PRO A 94 -0.44 -6.79 15.15
C PRO A 94 0.74 -6.00 15.73
N MET A 95 1.89 -6.00 15.03
CA MET A 95 3.04 -5.20 15.46
C MET A 95 2.74 -3.70 15.45
N ILE A 96 2.07 -3.23 14.39
CA ILE A 96 1.70 -1.81 14.22
C ILE A 96 0.69 -1.40 15.31
N ILE A 97 -0.33 -2.21 15.57
CA ILE A 97 -1.34 -1.94 16.61
C ILE A 97 -0.67 -1.85 17.98
N ARG A 98 0.14 -2.84 18.34
CA ARG A 98 0.87 -2.84 19.62
C ARG A 98 1.72 -1.58 19.80
N HIS A 99 2.45 -1.18 18.76
CA HIS A 99 3.24 0.05 18.81
C HIS A 99 2.36 1.29 18.99
N ALA A 100 1.25 1.38 18.25
CA ALA A 100 0.33 2.50 18.35
C ALA A 100 -0.29 2.62 19.75
N GLU A 101 -0.68 1.50 20.36
CA GLU A 101 -1.20 1.44 21.74
C GLU A 101 -0.14 1.90 22.75
N MET A 102 1.10 1.40 22.64
CA MET A 102 2.22 1.81 23.51
C MET A 102 2.54 3.30 23.42
N GLN A 103 2.32 3.90 22.25
CA GLN A 103 2.57 5.34 22.02
C GLN A 103 1.33 6.22 22.26
N GLY A 104 0.18 5.63 22.57
CA GLY A 104 -1.08 6.36 22.75
C GLY A 104 -1.60 7.01 21.48
N TYR A 105 -1.30 6.45 20.29
CA TYR A 105 -1.78 7.02 19.02
C TYR A 105 -3.29 6.79 18.86
N ILE A 106 -3.97 7.84 18.41
CA ILE A 106 -5.39 7.76 18.08
C ILE A 106 -5.57 7.05 16.74
N SER A 107 -6.37 5.99 16.71
CA SER A 107 -6.72 5.34 15.45
C SER A 107 -7.70 6.21 14.66
N SER A 108 -7.42 6.43 13.38
CA SER A 108 -8.37 7.04 12.45
C SER A 108 -8.62 6.10 11.27
N THR A 109 -9.89 5.96 10.91
CA THR A 109 -10.28 5.18 9.74
C THR A 109 -10.81 6.10 8.66
N CYS A 110 -10.58 5.71 7.40
CA CYS A 110 -11.18 6.44 6.28
C CYS A 110 -12.71 6.27 6.33
N THR A 111 -13.44 7.37 6.30
CA THR A 111 -14.92 7.41 6.30
C THR A 111 -15.52 7.44 4.89
N CYS A 112 -14.71 7.18 3.86
CA CYS A 112 -15.12 7.23 2.47
C CYS A 112 -16.13 6.14 2.12
N SER A 113 -17.28 6.51 1.53
CA SER A 113 -18.34 5.59 1.11
C SER A 113 -17.89 4.56 0.04
N TYR A 114 -16.78 4.80 -0.63
CA TYR A 114 -16.20 3.89 -1.64
C TYR A 114 -15.40 2.72 -1.05
N GLN A 115 -15.22 2.65 0.28
CA GLN A 115 -14.46 1.57 0.96
C GLN A 115 -15.15 0.21 0.91
N ASN A 116 -16.48 0.17 0.80
CA ASN A 116 -17.25 -1.05 1.08
C ASN A 116 -17.12 -2.16 0.02
N ASN A 117 -16.62 -1.87 -1.16
CA ASN A 117 -16.45 -2.82 -2.28
C ASN A 117 -14.98 -3.00 -2.70
N SER A 118 -14.04 -2.87 -1.79
CA SER A 118 -12.64 -3.04 -2.16
C SER A 118 -12.26 -4.52 -2.18
N GLY A 119 -11.67 -5.01 -3.28
CA GLY A 119 -11.08 -6.34 -3.38
C GLY A 119 -10.04 -6.62 -2.27
N ARG A 120 -9.59 -5.60 -1.54
CA ARG A 120 -8.70 -5.71 -0.38
C ARG A 120 -9.32 -6.47 0.78
N LYS A 121 -10.62 -6.26 1.10
CA LYS A 121 -11.28 -7.03 2.17
C LYS A 121 -11.25 -8.54 1.87
N THR A 122 -11.53 -8.89 0.61
CA THR A 122 -11.46 -10.28 0.15
C THR A 122 -10.03 -10.81 0.19
N ALA A 123 -9.05 -10.03 -0.26
CA ALA A 123 -7.65 -10.42 -0.24
C ALA A 123 -7.13 -10.61 1.20
N ARG A 124 -7.51 -9.72 2.12
CA ARG A 124 -7.19 -9.84 3.56
C ARG A 124 -7.76 -11.13 4.14
N SER A 125 -9.04 -11.40 3.95
CA SER A 125 -9.67 -12.64 4.43
C SER A 125 -9.00 -13.90 3.85
N ARG A 126 -8.56 -13.85 2.59
CA ARG A 126 -7.81 -14.96 1.97
C ARG A 126 -6.41 -15.10 2.57
N LEU A 127 -5.72 -13.99 2.80
CA LEU A 127 -4.40 -13.99 3.44
C LEU A 127 -4.48 -14.57 4.85
N ASP A 128 -5.47 -14.14 5.63
CA ASP A 128 -5.68 -14.65 7.00
C ASP A 128 -5.93 -16.16 7.00
N LYS A 129 -6.80 -16.65 6.11
CA LYS A 129 -7.04 -18.10 5.96
C LYS A 129 -5.82 -18.89 5.49
N LEU A 130 -4.96 -18.29 4.65
CA LEU A 130 -3.76 -18.94 4.12
C LEU A 130 -2.64 -19.02 5.16
N THR A 131 -2.61 -18.08 6.09
CA THR A 131 -1.52 -17.93 7.06
C THR A 131 -1.96 -18.12 8.51
N ASP A 132 -3.25 -18.33 8.77
CA ASP A 132 -3.84 -18.34 10.12
C ASP A 132 -3.41 -17.11 10.96
N GLY A 133 -3.19 -15.97 10.29
CA GLY A 133 -2.67 -14.76 10.91
C GLY A 133 -1.21 -14.86 11.38
N ASN A 134 -0.52 -15.98 11.12
CA ASN A 134 0.84 -16.25 11.59
C ASN A 134 1.88 -15.39 10.86
N TYR A 135 2.67 -14.63 11.64
CA TYR A 135 3.71 -13.74 11.11
C TYR A 135 4.77 -14.47 10.29
N GLU A 136 5.26 -15.63 10.76
CA GLU A 136 6.31 -16.39 10.06
C GLU A 136 5.83 -16.90 8.70
N LEU A 137 4.57 -17.31 8.58
CA LEU A 137 3.99 -17.70 7.31
C LEU A 137 3.84 -16.51 6.36
N LYS A 138 3.43 -15.33 6.87
CA LYS A 138 3.41 -14.10 6.10
C LYS A 138 4.80 -13.72 5.60
N ARG A 139 5.84 -13.86 6.45
CA ARG A 139 7.23 -13.60 6.07
C ARG A 139 7.71 -14.54 4.98
N LYS A 140 7.43 -15.84 5.09
CA LYS A 140 7.75 -16.82 4.04
C LYS A 140 7.09 -16.49 2.71
N LEU A 141 5.82 -16.08 2.71
CA LEU A 141 5.13 -15.61 1.51
C LEU A 141 5.81 -14.37 0.89
N PHE A 142 6.20 -13.41 1.72
CA PHE A 142 6.93 -12.22 1.25
C PHE A 142 8.29 -12.60 0.63
N ASP A 143 9.02 -13.50 1.27
CA ASP A 143 10.33 -13.95 0.78
C ASP A 143 10.18 -14.76 -0.51
N ALA A 144 9.11 -15.55 -0.65
CA ALA A 144 8.82 -16.30 -1.89
C ALA A 144 8.62 -15.37 -3.11
N LEU A 145 8.06 -14.17 -2.93
CA LEU A 145 7.95 -13.17 -4.00
C LEU A 145 9.32 -12.67 -4.52
N ARG A 146 10.36 -12.82 -3.72
CA ARG A 146 11.73 -12.39 -4.04
C ARG A 146 12.65 -13.57 -4.43
N ASN A 147 12.25 -14.78 -4.08
CA ASN A 147 13.03 -16.00 -4.27
C ASN A 147 12.26 -16.96 -5.18
N VAL A 148 12.07 -16.54 -6.42
CA VAL A 148 11.35 -17.34 -7.43
C VAL A 148 12.34 -18.31 -8.09
N ASN A 149 12.08 -19.62 -7.97
CA ASN A 149 12.85 -20.63 -8.68
C ASN A 149 12.26 -20.86 -10.07
N THR A 150 12.79 -20.16 -11.06
CA THR A 150 12.27 -20.17 -12.44
C THR A 150 12.41 -21.53 -13.13
N ALA A 151 13.31 -22.41 -12.67
CA ALA A 151 13.49 -23.74 -13.23
C ALA A 151 12.32 -24.71 -12.92
N TYR A 152 11.50 -24.36 -11.93
CA TYR A 152 10.33 -25.16 -11.51
C TYR A 152 8.99 -24.44 -11.73
N LEU A 153 9.00 -23.39 -12.55
CA LEU A 153 7.75 -22.76 -13.00
C LEU A 153 7.24 -23.45 -14.28
N PRO A 154 5.90 -23.53 -14.49
CA PRO A 154 5.32 -24.10 -15.70
C PRO A 154 5.64 -23.27 -16.95
#